data_3db1516465a2798770e4d799f3d9fff3
#
_entry.id   3db1516465a2798770e4d799f3d9fff3
#
_cell.length_a   1.000
_cell.length_b   1.000
_cell.length_c   1.000
_cell.angle_alpha   90.00
_cell.angle_beta   90.00
_cell.angle_gamma   90.00
#
_symmetry.space_group_name_H-M   'P 1'
#
loop_
_entity.id
_entity.type
_entity.pdbx_description
1 polymer ?
#
loop_
_entity_poly.entity_id
_entity_poly.type
_entity_poly.pdbx_seq_one_letter_code
_entity_poly.pdbx_strand_id
1 'polypeptide(L)'
;MPRHSRDIVQHAWKAFAGHDAERIAAVFTEDAEWLAPAGNATAVALDCPSHLVGRRAIAHFLAEDFPRLFVRDVAVVFHAIHADGDRVVVEETMTATLANGTHYANDYCLVFDLRDGLIHRVREYLDTARGHRAIFGDRP
;
A
#
# COMPACT_ATOMS: atom_id res chain seq x y z
N MET A 1 -11.00 -23.65 10.94
CA MET A 1 -10.50 -22.59 11.84
C MET A 1 -10.56 -21.26 11.15
N PRO A 2 -11.17 -20.25 11.75
CA PRO A 2 -11.11 -18.91 11.18
C PRO A 2 -9.66 -18.42 11.18
N ARG A 3 -9.27 -17.73 10.12
CA ARG A 3 -7.94 -17.12 10.05
C ARG A 3 -7.87 -15.96 11.05
N HIS A 4 -6.74 -15.83 11.71
CA HIS A 4 -6.45 -14.64 12.50
C HIS A 4 -6.30 -13.43 11.57
N SER A 5 -6.75 -12.27 12.03
CA SER A 5 -6.67 -11.01 11.26
C SER A 5 -5.26 -10.73 10.76
N ARG A 6 -4.26 -10.98 11.60
CA ARG A 6 -2.85 -10.84 11.26
C ARG A 6 -2.47 -11.68 10.03
N ASP A 7 -2.91 -12.93 10.01
CA ASP A 7 -2.60 -13.86 8.91
C ASP A 7 -3.26 -13.40 7.60
N ILE A 8 -4.46 -12.86 7.68
CA ILE A 8 -5.18 -12.33 6.53
C ILE A 8 -4.38 -11.20 5.89
N VAL A 9 -3.86 -10.27 6.69
CA VAL A 9 -3.07 -9.15 6.18
C VAL A 9 -1.73 -9.63 5.63
N GLN A 10 -1.05 -10.56 6.30
CA GLN A 10 0.21 -11.13 5.80
C GLN A 10 0.00 -11.86 4.46
N HIS A 11 -1.09 -12.59 4.32
CA HIS A 11 -1.45 -13.25 3.07
C HIS A 11 -1.72 -12.23 1.95
N ALA A 12 -2.44 -11.15 2.28
CA ALA A 12 -2.72 -10.07 1.33
C ALA A 12 -1.43 -9.44 0.79
N TRP A 13 -0.42 -9.28 1.64
CA TRP A 13 0.86 -8.71 1.21
C TRP A 13 1.52 -9.52 0.12
N LYS A 14 1.41 -10.83 0.19
CA LYS A 14 1.93 -11.72 -0.88
C LYS A 14 1.22 -11.46 -2.20
N ALA A 15 -0.09 -11.22 -2.14
CA ALA A 15 -0.85 -10.86 -3.34
C ALA A 15 -0.38 -9.52 -3.91
N PHE A 16 -0.16 -8.51 -3.05
CA PHE A 16 0.33 -7.20 -3.49
C PHE A 16 1.68 -7.33 -4.21
N ALA A 17 2.60 -8.11 -3.66
CA ALA A 17 3.93 -8.31 -4.22
C ALA A 17 3.90 -9.02 -5.58
N GLY A 18 2.87 -9.81 -5.86
CA GLY A 18 2.75 -10.56 -7.10
C GLY A 18 2.27 -9.74 -8.30
N HIS A 19 1.72 -8.54 -8.08
CA HIS A 19 1.21 -7.62 -9.11
C HIS A 19 0.17 -8.23 -10.06
N ASP A 20 -0.56 -9.25 -9.62
CA ASP A 20 -1.66 -9.84 -10.37
C ASP A 20 -2.96 -9.19 -9.89
N ALA A 21 -3.61 -8.43 -10.75
CA ALA A 21 -4.80 -7.65 -10.39
C ALA A 21 -5.94 -8.51 -9.86
N GLU A 22 -6.16 -9.70 -10.41
CA GLU A 22 -7.23 -10.59 -9.95
C GLU A 22 -6.96 -11.12 -8.54
N ARG A 23 -5.72 -11.50 -8.26
CA ARG A 23 -5.34 -11.97 -6.92
C ARG A 23 -5.40 -10.85 -5.89
N ILE A 24 -4.99 -9.65 -6.28
CA ILE A 24 -5.07 -8.48 -5.40
C ILE A 24 -6.54 -8.16 -5.11
N ALA A 25 -7.40 -8.08 -6.13
CA ALA A 25 -8.82 -7.81 -5.92
C ALA A 25 -9.47 -8.83 -5.00
N ALA A 26 -9.05 -10.09 -5.06
CA ALA A 26 -9.63 -11.18 -4.27
C ALA A 26 -9.43 -11.04 -2.76
N VAL A 27 -8.46 -10.24 -2.29
CA VAL A 27 -8.23 -10.04 -0.86
C VAL A 27 -9.02 -8.86 -0.27
N PHE A 28 -9.75 -8.11 -1.11
CA PHE A 28 -10.55 -6.95 -0.71
C PHE A 28 -12.04 -7.23 -0.84
N THR A 29 -12.85 -6.52 -0.04
CA THR A 29 -14.29 -6.47 -0.27
C THR A 29 -14.56 -5.68 -1.53
N GLU A 30 -15.73 -5.90 -2.15
CA GLU A 30 -16.09 -5.21 -3.40
C GLU A 30 -16.05 -3.69 -3.25
N ASP A 31 -16.53 -3.19 -2.12
CA ASP A 31 -16.62 -1.76 -1.79
C ASP A 31 -15.44 -1.25 -0.97
N ALA A 32 -14.31 -1.94 -0.98
CA ALA A 32 -13.14 -1.57 -0.20
C ALA A 32 -12.62 -0.17 -0.56
N GLU A 33 -11.96 0.47 0.40
CA GLU A 33 -11.35 1.78 0.21
C GLU A 33 -9.89 1.75 0.65
N TRP A 34 -9.07 2.51 -0.04
CA TRP A 34 -7.68 2.76 0.34
C TRP A 34 -7.49 4.26 0.41
N LEU A 35 -7.20 4.78 1.61
CA LEU A 35 -7.04 6.20 1.87
C LEU A 35 -5.57 6.50 2.18
N ALA A 36 -4.92 7.22 1.28
CA ALA A 36 -3.57 7.75 1.49
C ALA A 36 -3.66 9.25 1.77
N PRO A 37 -2.60 9.88 2.30
CA PRO A 37 -2.61 11.32 2.52
C PRO A 37 -2.87 12.10 1.22
N ALA A 38 -3.78 13.06 1.29
CA ALA A 38 -4.12 13.90 0.13
C ALA A 38 -2.87 14.62 -0.39
N GLY A 39 -2.66 14.58 -1.71
CA GLY A 39 -1.50 15.23 -2.32
C GLY A 39 -0.16 14.54 -2.07
N ASN A 40 -0.17 13.27 -1.61
CA ASN A 40 1.08 12.54 -1.42
C ASN A 40 1.85 12.42 -2.75
N ALA A 41 3.17 12.36 -2.65
CA ALA A 41 4.04 12.42 -3.82
C ALA A 41 3.80 11.29 -4.82
N THR A 42 3.50 10.09 -4.34
CA THR A 42 3.21 8.95 -5.22
C THR A 42 1.98 9.19 -6.08
N ALA A 43 0.88 9.65 -5.48
CA ALA A 43 -0.35 9.94 -6.20
C ALA A 43 -0.15 11.06 -7.22
N VAL A 44 0.60 12.11 -6.84
CA VAL A 44 0.91 13.22 -7.74
C VAL A 44 1.77 12.74 -8.91
N ALA A 45 2.82 11.97 -8.64
CA ALA A 45 3.73 11.45 -9.67
C ALA A 45 3.03 10.53 -10.66
N LEU A 46 2.07 9.73 -10.18
CA LEU A 46 1.34 8.78 -11.01
C LEU A 46 0.04 9.35 -11.59
N ASP A 47 -0.30 10.59 -11.23
CA ASP A 47 -1.55 11.26 -11.65
C ASP A 47 -2.76 10.38 -11.31
N CYS A 48 -2.84 9.92 -10.07
CA CYS A 48 -3.93 9.10 -9.59
C CYS A 48 -4.50 9.67 -8.28
N PRO A 49 -5.74 9.27 -7.91
CA PRO A 49 -6.33 9.73 -6.66
C PRO A 49 -5.60 9.19 -5.44
N SER A 50 -5.59 9.97 -4.34
CA SER A 50 -5.11 9.50 -3.05
C SER A 50 -6.15 8.65 -2.32
N HIS A 51 -7.41 8.73 -2.70
CA HIS A 51 -8.50 7.92 -2.16
C HIS A 51 -9.03 7.00 -3.26
N LEU A 52 -8.70 5.71 -3.13
CA LEU A 52 -9.14 4.70 -4.10
C LEU A 52 -10.41 4.03 -3.56
N VAL A 53 -11.45 3.95 -4.38
CA VAL A 53 -12.76 3.40 -4.00
C VAL A 53 -13.07 2.18 -4.87
N GLY A 54 -13.34 1.06 -4.20
CA GLY A 54 -13.63 -0.21 -4.84
C GLY A 54 -12.38 -1.06 -5.09
N ARG A 55 -12.55 -2.37 -4.95
CA ARG A 55 -11.41 -3.30 -5.07
C ARG A 55 -10.75 -3.27 -6.45
N ARG A 56 -11.50 -2.96 -7.50
CA ARG A 56 -10.94 -2.90 -8.85
C ARG A 56 -9.99 -1.72 -9.02
N ALA A 57 -10.34 -0.56 -8.44
CA ALA A 57 -9.47 0.61 -8.46
C ALA A 57 -8.19 0.36 -7.65
N ILE A 58 -8.32 -0.28 -6.48
CA ILE A 58 -7.18 -0.63 -5.64
C ILE A 58 -6.26 -1.62 -6.35
N ALA A 59 -6.84 -2.67 -6.94
CA ALA A 59 -6.07 -3.69 -7.66
C ALA A 59 -5.36 -3.10 -8.88
N HIS A 60 -6.02 -2.22 -9.62
CA HIS A 60 -5.39 -1.53 -10.76
C HIS A 60 -4.18 -0.70 -10.31
N PHE A 61 -4.34 0.06 -9.23
CA PHE A 61 -3.24 0.86 -8.69
C PHE A 61 -2.05 -0.03 -8.32
N LEU A 62 -2.28 -1.08 -7.55
CA LEU A 62 -1.19 -1.93 -7.03
C LEU A 62 -0.54 -2.77 -8.14
N ALA A 63 -1.31 -3.21 -9.14
CA ALA A 63 -0.80 -4.06 -10.22
C ALA A 63 -0.19 -3.28 -11.37
N GLU A 64 -0.78 -2.10 -11.71
CA GLU A 64 -0.43 -1.38 -12.92
C GLU A 64 0.24 -0.03 -12.67
N ASP A 65 -0.28 0.78 -11.74
CA ASP A 65 0.23 2.14 -11.52
C ASP A 65 1.50 2.14 -10.66
N PHE A 66 1.47 1.43 -9.55
CA PHE A 66 2.58 1.38 -8.60
C PHE A 66 3.91 0.98 -9.27
N PRO A 67 3.96 -0.07 -10.13
CA PRO A 67 5.22 -0.47 -10.78
C PRO A 67 5.76 0.55 -11.77
N ARG A 68 4.98 1.53 -12.19
CA ARG A 68 5.49 2.59 -13.08
C ARG A 68 6.39 3.58 -12.37
N LEU A 69 6.23 3.71 -11.05
CA LEU A 69 7.06 4.59 -10.23
C LEU A 69 8.12 3.81 -9.47
N PHE A 70 7.73 2.75 -8.78
CA PHE A 70 8.60 1.84 -8.03
C PHE A 70 8.93 0.66 -8.93
N VAL A 71 9.95 0.85 -9.80
CA VAL A 71 10.11 0.00 -10.97
C VAL A 71 10.82 -1.32 -10.71
N ARG A 72 11.64 -1.40 -9.65
CA ARG A 72 12.35 -2.64 -9.29
C ARG A 72 12.87 -2.56 -7.85
N ASP A 73 13.37 -3.69 -7.37
CA ASP A 73 14.01 -3.83 -6.06
C ASP A 73 13.06 -3.45 -4.91
N VAL A 74 11.76 -3.65 -5.10
CA VAL A 74 10.77 -3.36 -4.06
C VAL A 74 10.92 -4.37 -2.94
N ALA A 75 11.16 -3.87 -1.73
CA ALA A 75 11.28 -4.70 -0.54
C ALA A 75 10.57 -4.01 0.63
N VAL A 76 9.94 -4.81 1.47
CA VAL A 76 9.24 -4.33 2.65
C VAL A 76 9.82 -5.05 3.86
N VAL A 77 10.23 -4.26 4.86
CA VAL A 77 10.65 -4.77 6.16
C VAL A 77 9.55 -4.44 7.17
N PHE A 78 8.93 -5.46 7.74
CA PHE A 78 7.90 -5.29 8.74
C PHE A 78 8.55 -5.11 10.12
N HIS A 79 8.29 -3.98 10.77
CA HIS A 79 8.80 -3.69 12.11
C HIS A 79 7.84 -4.20 13.18
N ALA A 80 6.53 -4.09 12.93
CA ALA A 80 5.50 -4.55 13.85
C ALA A 80 4.19 -4.79 13.12
N ILE A 81 3.46 -5.80 13.57
CA ILE A 81 2.10 -6.09 13.13
C ILE A 81 1.28 -6.33 14.38
N HIS A 82 0.29 -5.46 14.61
CA HIS A 82 -0.59 -5.52 15.78
C HIS A 82 -2.02 -5.79 15.33
N ALA A 83 -2.67 -6.77 15.95
CA ALA A 83 -4.05 -7.11 15.62
C ALA A 83 -4.94 -6.96 16.86
N ASP A 84 -6.08 -6.32 16.68
CA ASP A 84 -7.12 -6.19 17.69
C ASP A 84 -8.47 -6.41 16.99
N GLY A 85 -9.04 -7.60 17.16
CA GLY A 85 -10.26 -7.99 16.46
C GLY A 85 -10.05 -7.93 14.95
N ASP A 86 -10.91 -7.17 14.26
CA ASP A 86 -10.86 -7.02 12.81
C ASP A 86 -9.96 -5.85 12.35
N ARG A 87 -9.14 -5.31 13.25
CA ARG A 87 -8.21 -4.22 12.91
C ARG A 87 -6.78 -4.71 13.03
N VAL A 88 -5.97 -4.41 12.02
CA VAL A 88 -4.55 -4.75 12.00
C VAL A 88 -3.76 -3.49 11.67
N VAL A 89 -2.75 -3.19 12.49
CA VAL A 89 -1.85 -2.06 12.29
C VAL A 89 -0.49 -2.59 11.91
N VAL A 90 0.06 -2.12 10.79
CA VAL A 90 1.34 -2.54 10.26
C VAL A 90 2.29 -1.37 10.23
N GLU A 91 3.46 -1.52 10.85
CA GLU A 91 4.56 -0.57 10.74
C GLU A 91 5.64 -1.19 9.86
N GLU A 92 6.04 -0.48 8.81
CA GLU A 92 6.98 -1.01 7.83
C GLU A 92 7.88 0.05 7.23
N THR A 93 9.00 -0.40 6.67
CA THR A 93 9.83 0.41 5.76
C THR A 93 9.77 -0.24 4.39
N MET A 94 9.47 0.56 3.37
CA MET A 94 9.55 0.11 1.98
C MET A 94 10.75 0.75 1.32
N THR A 95 11.52 -0.07 0.62
CA THR A 95 12.61 0.38 -0.25
C THR A 95 12.33 -0.03 -1.67
N ALA A 96 12.83 0.73 -2.63
CA ALA A 96 12.65 0.46 -4.05
C ALA A 96 13.62 1.28 -4.88
N THR A 97 13.68 0.98 -6.17
CA THR A 97 14.32 1.83 -7.16
C THR A 97 13.22 2.55 -7.94
N LEU A 98 13.30 3.88 -8.00
CA LEU A 98 12.34 4.71 -8.72
C LEU A 98 12.61 4.68 -10.23
N ALA A 99 11.61 5.10 -11.01
CA ALA A 99 11.71 5.16 -12.47
C ALA A 99 12.89 5.99 -12.98
N ASN A 100 13.31 7.01 -12.21
CA ASN A 100 14.48 7.83 -12.56
C ASN A 100 15.81 7.22 -12.09
N GLY A 101 15.78 6.02 -11.52
CA GLY A 101 16.98 5.34 -11.03
C GLY A 101 17.37 5.66 -9.59
N THR A 102 16.67 6.60 -8.94
CA THR A 102 16.98 6.99 -7.57
C THR A 102 16.49 5.94 -6.58
N HIS A 103 17.26 5.72 -5.51
CA HIS A 103 16.83 4.84 -4.42
C HIS A 103 15.75 5.50 -3.58
N TYR A 104 14.70 4.74 -3.24
CA TYR A 104 13.60 5.17 -2.39
C TYR A 104 13.61 4.35 -1.09
N ALA A 105 13.46 5.03 0.03
CA ALA A 105 13.24 4.39 1.32
C ALA A 105 12.30 5.28 2.14
N ASN A 106 11.23 4.70 2.66
CA ASN A 106 10.27 5.46 3.45
C ASN A 106 9.54 4.56 4.46
N ASP A 107 9.09 5.18 5.54
CA ASP A 107 8.39 4.49 6.62
C ASP A 107 6.88 4.69 6.48
N TYR A 108 6.15 3.62 6.75
CA TYR A 108 4.69 3.58 6.60
C TYR A 108 4.05 2.99 7.85
N CYS A 109 2.89 3.50 8.18
CA CYS A 109 1.97 2.88 9.12
C CYS A 109 0.64 2.68 8.38
N LEU A 110 0.20 1.44 8.30
CA LEU A 110 -1.03 1.08 7.58
C LEU A 110 -2.01 0.48 8.57
N VAL A 111 -3.24 0.99 8.54
CA VAL A 111 -4.32 0.49 9.39
C VAL A 111 -5.33 -0.21 8.50
N PHE A 112 -5.48 -1.52 8.72
CA PHE A 112 -6.41 -2.37 7.96
C PHE A 112 -7.65 -2.64 8.80
N ASP A 113 -8.82 -2.38 8.24
CA ASP A 113 -10.09 -2.83 8.81
C ASP A 113 -10.59 -3.99 7.96
N LEU A 114 -10.88 -5.12 8.60
CA LEU A 114 -11.34 -6.33 7.93
C LEU A 114 -12.84 -6.51 8.08
N ARG A 115 -13.45 -7.19 7.12
CA ARG A 115 -14.86 -7.57 7.16
C ARG A 115 -15.01 -8.92 6.49
N ASP A 116 -15.52 -9.89 7.25
CA ASP A 116 -15.74 -11.27 6.75
C ASP A 116 -14.48 -11.90 6.14
N GLY A 117 -13.32 -11.65 6.75
CA GLY A 117 -12.05 -12.23 6.31
C GLY A 117 -11.39 -11.53 5.13
N LEU A 118 -11.94 -10.38 4.69
CA LEU A 118 -11.39 -9.58 3.60
C LEU A 118 -11.06 -8.17 4.08
N ILE A 119 -10.16 -7.51 3.37
CA ILE A 119 -9.80 -6.13 3.69
C ILE A 119 -10.92 -5.23 3.18
N HIS A 120 -11.49 -4.45 4.10
CA HIS A 120 -12.56 -3.49 3.79
C HIS A 120 -12.04 -2.07 3.65
N ARG A 121 -11.06 -1.68 4.47
CA ARG A 121 -10.48 -0.33 4.42
C ARG A 121 -9.01 -0.40 4.79
N VAL A 122 -8.21 0.40 4.08
CA VAL A 122 -6.82 0.65 4.42
C VAL A 122 -6.64 2.15 4.60
N ARG A 123 -6.08 2.56 5.73
CA ARG A 123 -5.63 3.93 5.93
C ARG A 123 -4.11 3.92 5.95
N GLU A 124 -3.52 4.68 5.06
CA GLU A 124 -2.07 4.74 4.89
C GLU A 124 -1.53 6.04 5.46
N TYR A 125 -0.54 5.93 6.33
CA TYR A 125 0.20 7.05 6.89
C TYR A 125 1.67 6.84 6.57
N LEU A 126 2.35 7.89 6.13
CA LEU A 126 3.76 7.81 5.76
C LEU A 126 4.43 9.14 6.04
N ASP A 127 5.77 9.12 6.00
CA ASP A 127 6.53 10.35 6.06
C ASP A 127 6.41 11.05 4.70
N THR A 128 5.49 12.00 4.62
CA THR A 128 5.18 12.68 3.36
C THR A 128 6.30 13.59 2.89
N ALA A 129 7.04 14.20 3.82
CA ALA A 129 8.19 15.05 3.47
C ALA A 129 9.31 14.23 2.83
N ARG A 130 9.62 13.08 3.43
CA ARG A 130 10.64 12.17 2.90
C ARG A 130 10.22 11.62 1.53
N GLY A 131 8.96 11.22 1.38
CA GLY A 131 8.43 10.74 0.11
C GLY A 131 8.51 11.79 -0.98
N HIS A 132 8.16 13.02 -0.65
CA HIS A 132 8.23 14.13 -1.60
C HIS A 132 9.67 14.39 -2.06
N ARG A 133 10.63 14.46 -1.11
CA ARG A 133 12.04 14.66 -1.46
C ARG A 133 12.59 13.51 -2.33
N ALA A 134 12.23 12.28 -2.00
CA ALA A 134 12.71 11.12 -2.75
C ALA A 134 12.21 11.12 -4.19
N ILE A 135 10.96 11.48 -4.41
CA ILE A 135 10.32 11.43 -5.73
C ILE A 135 10.60 12.69 -6.55
N PHE A 136 10.53 13.87 -5.93
CA PHE A 136 10.66 15.16 -6.64
C PHE A 136 11.95 15.91 -6.36
N GLY A 137 12.76 15.47 -5.39
CA GLY A 137 13.99 16.16 -4.98
C GLY A 137 13.73 17.24 -3.94
N ASP A 138 14.80 17.96 -3.56
CA ASP A 138 14.77 18.97 -2.50
C ASP A 138 14.29 20.35 -2.97
N ARG A 139 13.80 20.47 -4.19
CA ARG A 139 13.33 21.74 -4.71
C ARG A 139 11.97 22.11 -4.10
N PRO A 140 11.80 23.40 -3.70
CA PRO A 140 10.51 23.85 -3.22
C PRO A 140 9.44 23.83 -4.30
#